data_8c2d64a5bdc6869353a720304c2ed4c3
#
_entry.id   8c2d64a5bdc6869353a720304c2ed4c3
#
_cell.length_a   1.000
_cell.length_b   1.000
_cell.length_c   1.000
_cell.angle_alpha   90.00
_cell.angle_beta   90.00
_cell.angle_gamma   90.00
#
_symmetry.space_group_name_H-M   'P 1'
#
loop_
_entity.id
_entity.type
_entity.pdbx_description
1 polymer ?
#
loop_
_entity_poly.entity_id
_entity_poly.type
_entity_poly.pdbx_seq_one_letter_code
_entity_poly.pdbx_strand_id
1 'polypeptide(L)'
;MERFNMTPRSDYREKIEAIGFDFHGDYWREEAYYRFTPAEIERLEEATREAYRMYCEAAEYIISEKPDFMERMLQIPAEVCERICESWNRDELSLYGRFDFLLDEKGVPRILEFNAD
;
A
#
# COMPACT_ATOMS: atom_id res chain seq x y z
N MET A 1 -15.66 -7.54 8.18
CA MET A 1 -15.73 -6.05 8.03
C MET A 1 -17.16 -5.64 7.79
N GLU A 2 -17.65 -4.66 8.54
CA GLU A 2 -19.01 -4.12 8.40
C GLU A 2 -18.94 -2.61 8.17
N ARG A 3 -19.75 -2.13 7.25
CA ARG A 3 -19.90 -0.68 6.97
C ARG A 3 -21.12 -0.13 7.70
N PHE A 4 -20.92 0.94 8.46
CA PHE A 4 -21.98 1.65 9.18
C PHE A 4 -22.15 3.06 8.62
N ASN A 5 -23.40 3.43 8.38
CA ASN A 5 -23.71 4.82 8.05
C ASN A 5 -23.81 5.63 9.35
N MET A 6 -23.38 6.89 9.29
CA MET A 6 -23.47 7.81 10.40
C MET A 6 -23.85 9.21 9.91
N THR A 7 -24.42 10.01 10.80
CA THR A 7 -24.59 11.44 10.52
C THR A 7 -23.26 12.14 10.69
N PRO A 8 -22.78 12.91 9.70
CA PRO A 8 -21.57 13.68 9.83
C PRO A 8 -21.58 14.60 11.04
N ARG A 9 -20.46 14.69 11.76
CA ARG A 9 -20.29 15.67 12.83
C ARG A 9 -20.31 17.08 12.22
N SER A 10 -20.96 18.02 12.88
CA SER A 10 -21.06 19.39 12.35
C SER A 10 -19.72 20.11 12.19
N ASP A 11 -18.73 19.70 12.97
CA ASP A 11 -17.38 20.30 13.06
C ASP A 11 -16.28 19.47 12.40
N TYR A 12 -16.63 18.45 11.61
CA TYR A 12 -15.60 17.54 11.06
C TYR A 12 -14.64 18.26 10.11
N ARG A 13 -15.11 19.22 9.32
CA ARG A 13 -14.26 19.99 8.40
C ARG A 13 -13.21 20.80 9.13
N GLU A 14 -13.62 21.54 10.16
CA GLU A 14 -12.68 22.29 11.01
C GLU A 14 -11.61 21.38 11.65
N LYS A 15 -12.02 20.17 12.05
CA LYS A 15 -11.10 19.20 12.65
C LYS A 15 -10.08 18.64 11.66
N ILE A 16 -10.49 18.32 10.42
CA ILE A 16 -9.54 17.85 9.39
C ILE A 16 -8.59 18.96 8.96
N GLU A 17 -9.09 20.19 8.80
CA GLU A 17 -8.25 21.36 8.51
C GLU A 17 -7.22 21.63 9.62
N ALA A 18 -7.64 21.54 10.89
CA ALA A 18 -6.76 21.77 12.03
C ALA A 18 -5.57 20.81 12.13
N ILE A 19 -5.68 19.60 11.55
CA ILE A 19 -4.61 18.60 11.50
C ILE A 19 -3.92 18.56 10.12
N GLY A 20 -4.28 19.46 9.20
CA GLY A 20 -3.70 19.52 7.85
C GLY A 20 -4.08 18.34 6.95
N PHE A 21 -5.25 17.72 7.18
CA PHE A 21 -5.74 16.56 6.42
C PHE A 21 -6.79 16.94 5.37
N ASP A 22 -6.71 18.14 4.84
CA ASP A 22 -7.63 18.72 3.87
C ASP A 22 -7.04 18.91 2.45
N PHE A 23 -5.77 18.53 2.25
CA PHE A 23 -5.03 18.75 1.01
C PHE A 23 -5.63 18.06 -0.22
N HIS A 24 -6.51 17.07 -0.05
CA HIS A 24 -7.25 16.41 -1.12
C HIS A 24 -8.68 16.97 -1.31
N GLY A 25 -9.02 18.11 -0.72
CA GLY A 25 -10.36 18.71 -0.81
C GLY A 25 -11.44 17.81 -0.22
N ASP A 26 -12.47 17.46 -1.02
CA ASP A 26 -13.61 16.67 -0.56
C ASP A 26 -13.34 15.15 -0.50
N TYR A 27 -12.09 14.73 -0.34
CA TYR A 27 -11.73 13.29 -0.27
C TYR A 27 -12.28 12.60 0.98
N TRP A 28 -12.29 13.27 2.15
CA TRP A 28 -12.79 12.72 3.39
C TRP A 28 -14.30 12.50 3.36
N ARG A 29 -14.74 11.31 3.74
CA ARG A 29 -16.16 10.93 3.81
C ARG A 29 -16.56 10.64 5.25
N GLU A 30 -17.35 11.54 5.84
CA GLU A 30 -17.81 11.44 7.23
C GLU A 30 -19.13 10.66 7.36
N GLU A 31 -19.78 10.29 6.25
CA GLU A 31 -21.09 9.65 6.26
C GLU A 31 -21.07 8.17 6.65
N ALA A 32 -19.87 7.57 6.72
CA ALA A 32 -19.74 6.17 7.04
C ALA A 32 -18.38 5.82 7.64
N TYR A 33 -18.35 4.71 8.36
CA TYR A 33 -17.11 4.09 8.82
C TYR A 33 -17.17 2.57 8.65
N TYR A 34 -16.00 1.93 8.68
CA TYR A 34 -15.87 0.49 8.66
C TYR A 34 -15.42 -0.02 10.03
N ARG A 35 -16.08 -1.08 10.52
CA ARG A 35 -15.71 -1.77 11.73
C ARG A 35 -15.09 -3.11 11.40
N PHE A 36 -13.92 -3.35 11.97
CA PHE A 36 -13.20 -4.60 11.88
C PHE A 36 -13.21 -5.31 13.23
N THR A 37 -13.24 -6.63 13.20
CA THR A 37 -12.93 -7.46 14.36
C THR A 37 -11.42 -7.61 14.49
N PRO A 38 -10.87 -7.91 15.70
CA PRO A 38 -9.45 -8.20 15.85
C PRO A 38 -8.94 -9.27 14.90
N ALA A 39 -9.68 -10.37 14.72
CA ALA A 39 -9.30 -11.44 13.80
C ALA A 39 -9.27 -11.03 12.31
N GLU A 40 -10.05 -10.03 11.91
CA GLU A 40 -9.97 -9.45 10.56
C GLU A 40 -8.72 -8.59 10.40
N ILE A 41 -8.35 -7.83 11.42
CA ILE A 41 -7.11 -7.05 11.44
C ILE A 41 -5.90 -7.98 11.39
N GLU A 42 -5.84 -9.01 12.23
CA GLU A 42 -4.75 -10.01 12.22
C GLU A 42 -4.56 -10.65 10.85
N ARG A 43 -5.66 -10.98 10.15
CA ARG A 43 -5.58 -11.50 8.78
C ARG A 43 -5.06 -10.49 7.76
N LEU A 44 -5.41 -9.22 7.89
CA LEU A 44 -4.88 -8.16 7.04
C LEU A 44 -3.39 -7.94 7.29
N GLU A 45 -2.96 -7.94 8.55
CA GLU A 45 -1.54 -7.82 8.92
C GLU A 45 -0.71 -8.99 8.38
N GLU A 46 -1.22 -10.22 8.49
CA GLU A 46 -0.55 -11.40 7.95
C GLU A 46 -0.47 -11.35 6.43
N ALA A 47 -1.57 -10.98 5.75
CA ALA A 47 -1.60 -10.83 4.30
C ALA A 47 -0.63 -9.73 3.83
N THR A 48 -0.55 -8.61 4.56
CA THR A 48 0.40 -7.53 4.28
C THR A 48 1.84 -8.00 4.41
N ARG A 49 2.16 -8.70 5.49
CA ARG A 49 3.51 -9.25 5.76
C ARG A 49 3.94 -10.23 4.68
N GLU A 50 3.07 -11.15 4.33
CA GLU A 50 3.34 -12.15 3.30
C GLU A 50 3.45 -11.53 1.91
N ALA A 51 2.56 -10.59 1.56
CA ALA A 51 2.63 -9.86 0.31
C ALA A 51 3.97 -9.09 0.18
N TYR A 52 4.36 -8.35 1.20
CA TYR A 52 5.62 -7.61 1.20
C TYR A 52 6.84 -8.53 1.01
N ARG A 53 6.86 -9.67 1.74
CA ARG A 53 7.90 -10.70 1.55
C ARG A 53 7.98 -11.17 0.11
N MET A 54 6.84 -11.49 -0.52
CA MET A 54 6.78 -11.94 -1.91
C MET A 54 7.25 -10.86 -2.90
N TYR A 55 6.90 -9.60 -2.68
CA TYR A 55 7.37 -8.48 -3.49
C TYR A 55 8.88 -8.29 -3.39
N CYS A 56 9.44 -8.38 -2.18
CA CYS A 56 10.90 -8.33 -1.98
C CYS A 56 11.61 -9.50 -2.67
N GLU A 57 11.10 -10.72 -2.56
CA GLU A 57 11.67 -11.90 -3.24
C GLU A 57 11.60 -11.78 -4.77
N ALA A 58 10.51 -11.22 -5.31
CA ALA A 58 10.38 -10.97 -6.73
C ALA A 58 11.36 -9.89 -7.21
N ALA A 59 11.54 -8.81 -6.44
CA ALA A 59 12.53 -7.78 -6.73
C ALA A 59 13.96 -8.33 -6.72
N GLU A 60 14.33 -9.08 -5.68
CA GLU A 60 15.63 -9.74 -5.57
C GLU A 60 15.87 -10.65 -6.78
N TYR A 61 14.88 -11.47 -7.14
CA TYR A 61 15.02 -12.37 -8.30
C TYR A 61 15.25 -11.60 -9.62
N ILE A 62 14.54 -10.50 -9.83
CA ILE A 62 14.71 -9.69 -11.04
C ILE A 62 16.07 -9.02 -11.05
N ILE A 63 16.51 -8.44 -9.95
CA ILE A 63 17.78 -7.72 -9.84
C ILE A 63 18.95 -8.69 -10.01
N SER A 64 18.92 -9.86 -9.36
CA SER A 64 20.04 -10.80 -9.32
C SER A 64 20.09 -11.76 -10.52
N GLU A 65 18.92 -12.28 -10.93
CA GLU A 65 18.86 -13.37 -11.91
C GLU A 65 18.36 -12.92 -13.29
N LYS A 66 17.71 -11.77 -13.39
CA LYS A 66 17.06 -11.27 -14.60
C LYS A 66 17.30 -9.78 -14.85
N PRO A 67 18.54 -9.28 -14.79
CA PRO A 67 18.80 -7.84 -14.89
C PRO A 67 18.25 -7.22 -16.20
N ASP A 68 18.29 -7.96 -17.32
CA ASP A 68 17.74 -7.52 -18.60
C ASP A 68 16.21 -7.32 -18.58
N PHE A 69 15.50 -7.90 -17.59
CA PHE A 69 14.05 -7.81 -17.49
C PHE A 69 13.60 -6.39 -17.18
N MET A 70 14.34 -5.67 -16.33
CA MET A 70 14.04 -4.29 -15.98
C MET A 70 14.03 -3.38 -17.21
N GLU A 71 15.04 -3.51 -18.06
CA GLU A 71 15.17 -2.68 -19.27
C GLU A 71 14.20 -3.14 -20.38
N ARG A 72 14.14 -4.43 -20.68
CA ARG A 72 13.40 -4.96 -21.84
C ARG A 72 11.90 -5.09 -21.60
N MET A 73 11.49 -5.50 -20.40
CA MET A 73 10.09 -5.80 -20.09
C MET A 73 9.43 -4.68 -19.31
N LEU A 74 10.11 -4.10 -18.33
CA LEU A 74 9.61 -2.99 -17.54
C LEU A 74 9.91 -1.62 -18.18
N GLN A 75 10.74 -1.60 -19.24
CA GLN A 75 11.13 -0.39 -19.98
C GLN A 75 11.75 0.69 -19.10
N ILE A 76 12.49 0.27 -18.06
CA ILE A 76 13.23 1.15 -17.18
C ILE A 76 14.53 1.55 -17.86
N PRO A 77 14.88 2.86 -17.96
CA PRO A 77 16.15 3.29 -18.55
C PRO A 77 17.37 2.65 -17.87
N ALA A 78 18.40 2.32 -18.65
CA ALA A 78 19.59 1.61 -18.15
C ALA A 78 20.25 2.31 -16.95
N GLU A 79 20.38 3.65 -17.00
CA GLU A 79 20.94 4.43 -15.89
C GLU A 79 20.10 4.37 -14.61
N VAL A 80 18.77 4.11 -14.75
CA VAL A 80 17.88 3.92 -13.60
C VAL A 80 18.01 2.50 -13.06
N CYS A 81 18.18 1.49 -13.95
CA CYS A 81 18.43 0.12 -13.54
C CYS A 81 19.70 0.00 -12.67
N GLU A 82 20.78 0.69 -13.04
CA GLU A 82 22.01 0.73 -12.24
C GLU A 82 21.76 1.29 -10.83
N ARG A 83 21.01 2.37 -10.72
CA ARG A 83 20.65 2.99 -9.42
C ARG A 83 19.76 2.08 -8.57
N ILE A 84 18.80 1.37 -9.20
CA ILE A 84 17.96 0.38 -8.50
C ILE A 84 18.84 -0.71 -7.89
N CYS A 85 19.77 -1.28 -8.68
CA CYS A 85 20.68 -2.30 -8.18
C CYS A 85 21.60 -1.78 -7.07
N GLU A 86 22.11 -0.56 -7.18
CA GLU A 86 22.93 0.06 -6.14
C GLU A 86 22.15 0.27 -4.84
N SER A 87 20.93 0.82 -4.92
CA SER A 87 20.05 1.05 -3.78
C SER A 87 19.70 -0.26 -3.07
N TRP A 88 19.33 -1.28 -3.85
CA TRP A 88 19.05 -2.63 -3.34
C TRP A 88 20.24 -3.23 -2.60
N ASN A 89 21.41 -3.21 -3.24
CA ASN A 89 22.65 -3.79 -2.67
C ASN A 89 23.15 -3.04 -1.41
N ARG A 90 22.77 -1.79 -1.23
CA ARG A 90 23.07 -1.00 -0.03
C ARG A 90 22.05 -1.16 1.07
N ASP A 91 20.97 -1.92 0.82
CA ASP A 91 19.84 -2.06 1.74
C ASP A 91 19.32 -0.69 2.19
N GLU A 92 19.10 0.20 1.20
CA GLU A 92 18.62 1.55 1.48
C GLU A 92 17.22 1.51 2.07
N LEU A 93 16.99 2.41 3.03
CA LEU A 93 15.76 2.42 3.82
C LEU A 93 14.51 2.66 2.96
N SER A 94 13.58 1.71 2.98
CA SER A 94 12.21 1.91 2.52
C SER A 94 11.38 2.47 3.67
N LEU A 95 10.85 3.68 3.51
CA LEU A 95 10.16 4.38 4.58
C LEU A 95 8.68 4.02 4.66
N TYR A 96 8.05 3.82 3.50
CA TYR A 96 6.60 3.79 3.42
C TYR A 96 6.13 3.01 2.19
N GLY A 97 5.03 2.28 2.37
CA GLY A 97 4.32 1.62 1.29
C GLY A 97 2.89 1.30 1.71
N ARG A 98 1.97 1.24 0.74
CA ARG A 98 0.57 0.95 0.98
C ARG A 98 0.06 -0.15 0.08
N PHE A 99 -0.45 -1.22 0.68
CA PHE A 99 -1.23 -2.22 -0.03
C PHE A 99 -2.72 -1.86 0.01
N ASP A 100 -3.36 -1.89 -1.13
CA ASP A 100 -4.81 -1.79 -1.24
C ASP A 100 -5.40 -3.20 -1.37
N PHE A 101 -6.28 -3.58 -0.44
CA PHE A 101 -6.91 -4.88 -0.38
C PHE A 101 -8.42 -4.82 -0.59
N LEU A 102 -8.94 -5.79 -1.32
CA LEU A 102 -10.34 -6.18 -1.28
C LEU A 102 -10.51 -7.35 -0.29
N LEU A 103 -11.43 -7.24 0.65
CA LEU A 103 -11.88 -8.39 1.43
C LEU A 103 -13.01 -9.08 0.67
N ASP A 104 -12.79 -10.33 0.27
CA ASP A 104 -13.85 -11.13 -0.39
C ASP A 104 -14.96 -11.53 0.59
N GLU A 105 -16.02 -12.19 0.10
CA GLU A 105 -17.18 -12.60 0.88
C GLU A 105 -16.81 -13.52 2.07
N LYS A 106 -15.66 -14.18 2.02
CA LYS A 106 -15.13 -15.03 3.09
C LYS A 106 -14.18 -14.29 4.01
N GLY A 107 -13.98 -12.98 3.78
CA GLY A 107 -13.05 -12.14 4.52
C GLY A 107 -11.58 -12.46 4.20
N VAL A 108 -11.30 -13.02 3.01
CA VAL A 108 -9.92 -13.25 2.55
C VAL A 108 -9.41 -12.00 1.84
N PRO A 109 -8.26 -11.44 2.26
CA PRO A 109 -7.66 -10.29 1.59
C PRO A 109 -7.18 -10.65 0.17
N ARG A 110 -7.55 -9.81 -0.80
CA ARG A 110 -7.10 -9.88 -2.19
C ARG A 110 -6.38 -8.59 -2.52
N ILE A 111 -5.14 -8.69 -2.96
CA ILE A 111 -4.34 -7.51 -3.33
C ILE A 111 -4.93 -6.89 -4.59
N LEU A 112 -5.17 -5.60 -4.56
CA LEU A 112 -5.53 -4.78 -5.71
C LEU A 112 -4.30 -4.09 -6.28
N GLU A 113 -3.52 -3.42 -5.41
CA GLU A 113 -2.27 -2.76 -5.78
C GLU A 113 -1.32 -2.61 -4.60
N PHE A 114 -0.07 -2.33 -4.92
CA PHE A 114 0.94 -1.91 -3.96
C PHE A 114 1.54 -0.58 -4.42
N ASN A 115 1.39 0.44 -3.61
CA ASN A 115 2.02 1.75 -3.78
C ASN A 115 3.29 1.78 -2.91
N ALA A 116 4.43 1.68 -3.55
CA ALA A 116 5.74 1.78 -2.92
C ALA A 116 6.31 3.17 -3.23
N ASP A 117 6.22 4.08 -2.26
CA ASP A 117 6.70 5.46 -2.35
C ASP A 117 8.07 5.62 -1.69
#